data_a37ec89b75a57dd0e211ea29899cf8c6
#
_entry.id   a37ec89b75a57dd0e211ea29899cf8c6
#
_cell.length_a   1.000
_cell.length_b   1.000
_cell.length_c   1.000
_cell.angle_alpha   90.00
_cell.angle_beta   90.00
_cell.angle_gamma   90.00
#
_symmetry.space_group_name_H-M   'P 1'
#
loop_
_entity.id
_entity.type
_entity.pdbx_description
1 polymer ?
#
loop_
_entity_poly.entity_id
_entity_poly.type
_entity_poly.pdbx_seq_one_letter_code
_entity_poly.pdbx_strand_id
1 'polypeptide(L)'
;MKKGNDNMFDVTMGSFDGAEICELVGLYFLNILSNKYDNGGIRLYRDDGLAAFNNISGPKVERIKKYITKCFKDHGLKITIKCYLKIANFLDVTFNLTNGTYYPYMKPNDRPLYINVKSIEHATHHRSSNNCPPQSTAT
;
A
#
# COMPACT_ATOMS: atom_id res chain seq x y z
N MET A 1 5.56 17.76 11.07
CA MET A 1 5.77 16.67 12.04
C MET A 1 5.40 17.16 13.44
N LYS A 2 4.50 16.47 14.13
CA LYS A 2 4.22 16.73 15.56
C LYS A 2 5.08 15.82 16.40
N LYS A 3 5.64 16.35 17.48
CA LYS A 3 6.37 15.58 18.48
C LYS A 3 5.36 14.92 19.41
N GLY A 4 5.28 13.58 19.42
CA GLY A 4 4.46 12.86 20.40
C GLY A 4 4.99 13.02 21.83
N ASN A 5 4.18 12.64 22.82
CA ASN A 5 4.56 12.75 24.24
C ASN A 5 5.83 11.96 24.62
N ASP A 6 6.25 10.98 23.79
CA ASP A 6 7.39 10.10 24.02
C ASP A 6 8.65 10.51 23.24
N ASN A 7 8.79 11.77 22.87
CA ASN A 7 9.88 12.26 22.01
C ASN A 7 9.96 11.60 20.60
N MET A 8 8.92 10.86 20.20
CA MET A 8 8.82 10.28 18.87
C MET A 8 8.18 11.27 17.90
N PHE A 9 8.57 11.22 16.63
CA PHE A 9 7.99 12.05 15.59
C PHE A 9 6.94 11.24 14.82
N ASP A 10 5.74 11.77 14.77
CA ASP A 10 4.68 11.20 13.94
C ASP A 10 4.69 11.83 12.55
N VAL A 11 4.45 11.01 11.53
CA VAL A 11 4.19 11.49 10.18
C VAL A 11 2.73 11.93 10.11
N THR A 12 2.51 13.23 9.90
CA THR A 12 1.16 13.77 9.81
C THR A 12 0.50 13.33 8.50
N MET A 13 -0.70 12.75 8.59
CA MET A 13 -1.49 12.39 7.43
C MET A 13 -1.74 13.63 6.56
N GLY A 14 -1.39 13.56 5.26
CA GLY A 14 -1.51 14.70 4.34
C GLY A 14 -0.31 15.66 4.35
N SER A 15 0.78 15.36 5.09
CA SER A 15 2.03 16.10 4.93
C SER A 15 2.61 15.86 3.54
N PHE A 16 3.30 16.87 3.00
CA PHE A 16 3.89 16.83 1.64
C PHE A 16 4.84 15.65 1.43
N ASP A 17 5.64 15.33 2.45
CA ASP A 17 6.66 14.28 2.47
C ASP A 17 6.21 12.98 3.16
N GLY A 18 4.96 12.93 3.61
CA GLY A 18 4.47 11.82 4.44
C GLY A 18 4.45 10.48 3.72
N ALA A 19 4.13 10.47 2.43
CA ALA A 19 4.09 9.25 1.62
C ALA A 19 5.49 8.68 1.43
N GLU A 20 6.45 9.52 1.09
CA GLU A 20 7.86 9.16 0.87
C GLU A 20 8.50 8.63 2.15
N ILE A 21 8.23 9.27 3.29
CA ILE A 21 8.72 8.80 4.59
C ILE A 21 8.16 7.42 4.91
N CYS A 22 6.87 7.19 4.71
CA CYS A 22 6.25 5.88 4.92
C CYS A 22 6.87 4.80 4.01
N GLU A 23 7.16 5.13 2.75
CA GLU A 23 7.82 4.21 1.82
C GLU A 23 9.26 3.89 2.26
N LEU A 24 10.03 4.88 2.70
CA LEU A 24 11.39 4.66 3.21
C LEU A 24 11.39 3.78 4.45
N VAL A 25 10.46 3.99 5.38
CA VAL A 25 10.28 3.12 6.55
C VAL A 25 9.91 1.70 6.12
N GLY A 26 9.00 1.56 5.17
CA GLY A 26 8.62 0.26 4.59
C GLY A 26 9.82 -0.47 3.96
N LEU A 27 10.62 0.22 3.16
CA LEU A 27 11.83 -0.33 2.55
C LEU A 27 12.88 -0.76 3.60
N TYR A 28 13.04 0.02 4.66
CA TYR A 28 13.93 -0.33 5.77
C TYR A 28 13.53 -1.67 6.41
N PHE A 29 12.25 -1.84 6.77
CA PHE A 29 11.76 -3.10 7.33
C PHE A 29 11.81 -4.24 6.32
N LEU A 30 11.49 -3.98 5.05
CA LEU A 30 11.57 -4.97 4.00
C LEU A 30 13.00 -5.50 3.83
N ASN A 31 14.02 -4.62 3.92
CA ASN A 31 15.42 -5.02 3.88
C ASN A 31 15.80 -5.91 5.07
N ILE A 32 15.39 -5.57 6.29
CA ILE A 32 15.64 -6.40 7.48
C ILE A 32 14.98 -7.78 7.33
N LEU A 33 13.74 -7.81 6.86
CA LEU A 33 12.97 -9.04 6.75
C LEU A 33 13.46 -9.93 5.60
N SER A 34 13.84 -9.37 4.45
CA SER A 34 14.37 -10.12 3.32
C SER A 34 15.75 -10.72 3.59
N ASN A 35 16.57 -10.07 4.39
CA ASN A 35 17.85 -10.65 4.82
C ASN A 35 17.68 -11.89 5.68
N LYS A 36 16.55 -12.04 6.36
CA LYS A 36 16.27 -13.19 7.24
C LYS A 36 15.39 -14.24 6.61
N TYR A 37 14.44 -13.84 5.82
CA TYR A 37 13.47 -14.73 5.18
C TYR A 37 13.64 -14.59 3.68
N ASP A 38 14.27 -15.60 3.10
CA ASP A 38 14.65 -15.60 1.70
C ASP A 38 13.53 -15.12 0.77
N ASN A 39 13.87 -14.16 0.03
CA ASN A 39 13.43 -13.55 -1.19
C ASN A 39 12.03 -13.85 -1.72
N GLY A 40 11.16 -12.91 -1.52
CA GLY A 40 10.00 -12.73 -2.37
C GLY A 40 8.67 -13.03 -1.73
N GLY A 41 8.67 -13.64 -0.54
CA GLY A 41 7.43 -13.94 0.17
C GLY A 41 6.81 -12.77 0.94
N ILE A 42 7.57 -11.69 1.20
CA ILE A 42 7.10 -10.56 1.99
C ILE A 42 6.96 -9.33 1.12
N ARG A 43 5.84 -8.65 1.24
CA ARG A 43 5.53 -7.38 0.58
C ARG A 43 5.00 -6.40 1.61
N LEU A 44 5.47 -5.17 1.57
CA LEU A 44 4.99 -4.06 2.38
C LEU A 44 4.60 -2.91 1.47
N TYR A 45 3.49 -2.29 1.77
CA TYR A 45 3.02 -1.08 1.11
C TYR A 45 2.39 -0.18 2.15
N ARG A 46 3.09 0.88 2.51
CA ARG A 46 2.69 1.83 3.57
C ARG A 46 2.35 1.09 4.87
N ASP A 47 1.07 1.02 5.23
CA ASP A 47 0.51 0.38 6.43
C ASP A 47 0.08 -1.08 6.20
N ASP A 48 0.01 -1.52 4.95
CA ASP A 48 -0.38 -2.87 4.59
C ASP A 48 0.82 -3.79 4.35
N GLY A 49 0.69 -5.05 4.78
CA GLY A 49 1.71 -6.07 4.56
C GLY A 49 1.10 -7.42 4.20
N LEU A 50 1.75 -8.11 3.26
CA LEU A 50 1.43 -9.48 2.89
C LEU A 50 2.67 -10.34 2.97
N ALA A 51 2.55 -11.54 3.57
CA ALA A 51 3.61 -12.53 3.59
C ALA A 51 3.08 -13.89 3.13
N ALA A 52 3.67 -14.45 2.10
CA ALA A 52 3.36 -15.76 1.57
C ALA A 52 4.55 -16.70 1.76
N PHE A 53 4.31 -17.83 2.36
CA PHE A 53 5.32 -18.86 2.60
C PHE A 53 4.77 -20.23 2.22
N ASN A 54 5.52 -21.00 1.48
CA ASN A 54 5.13 -22.34 1.05
C ASN A 54 5.62 -23.40 2.04
N ASN A 55 4.77 -24.40 2.32
CA ASN A 55 5.13 -25.61 3.08
C ASN A 55 5.79 -25.35 4.43
N ILE A 56 5.24 -24.42 5.21
CA ILE A 56 5.75 -24.09 6.54
C ILE A 56 4.93 -24.77 7.63
N SER A 57 5.63 -25.37 8.61
CA SER A 57 4.98 -25.94 9.80
C SER A 57 4.41 -24.83 10.71
N GLY A 58 3.33 -25.15 11.42
CA GLY A 58 2.70 -24.21 12.36
C GLY A 58 3.67 -23.57 13.37
N PRO A 59 4.55 -24.34 14.05
CA PRO A 59 5.55 -23.76 14.94
C PRO A 59 6.50 -22.78 14.26
N LYS A 60 6.83 -22.99 12.98
CA LYS A 60 7.68 -22.08 12.20
C LYS A 60 6.93 -20.77 11.88
N VAL A 61 5.64 -20.84 11.55
CA VAL A 61 4.79 -19.66 11.34
C VAL A 61 4.77 -18.79 12.61
N GLU A 62 4.58 -19.40 13.78
CA GLU A 62 4.54 -18.65 15.04
C GLU A 62 5.91 -17.99 15.39
N ARG A 63 7.02 -18.65 15.05
CA ARG A 63 8.36 -18.04 15.20
C ARG A 63 8.53 -16.83 14.27
N ILE A 64 8.10 -16.94 13.02
CA ILE A 64 8.15 -15.86 12.03
C ILE A 64 7.31 -14.69 12.55
N LYS A 65 6.06 -14.95 12.96
CA LYS A 65 5.16 -13.94 13.52
C LYS A 65 5.77 -13.19 14.71
N LYS A 66 6.31 -13.94 15.70
CA LYS A 66 6.97 -13.36 16.87
C LYS A 66 8.16 -12.49 16.47
N TYR A 67 8.96 -12.95 15.51
CA TYR A 67 10.11 -12.20 15.03
C TYR A 67 9.71 -10.89 14.36
N ILE A 68 8.76 -10.94 13.42
CA ILE A 68 8.27 -9.75 12.73
C ILE A 68 7.67 -8.78 13.74
N THR A 69 6.81 -9.25 14.66
CA THR A 69 6.22 -8.40 15.69
C THR A 69 7.28 -7.74 16.56
N LYS A 70 8.33 -8.50 16.96
CA LYS A 70 9.43 -7.94 17.73
C LYS A 70 10.20 -6.88 16.95
N CYS A 71 10.53 -7.15 15.69
CA CYS A 71 11.25 -6.24 14.81
C CYS A 71 10.58 -4.87 14.74
N PHE A 72 9.27 -4.84 14.49
CA PHE A 72 8.51 -3.59 14.46
C PHE A 72 8.42 -2.92 15.85
N LYS A 73 8.19 -3.71 16.89
CA LYS A 73 8.10 -3.20 18.27
C LYS A 73 9.40 -2.55 18.73
N ASP A 74 10.55 -3.14 18.42
CA ASP A 74 11.87 -2.61 18.78
C ASP A 74 12.14 -1.23 18.14
N HIS A 75 11.39 -0.89 17.07
CA HIS A 75 11.42 0.42 16.42
C HIS A 75 10.19 1.30 16.77
N GLY A 76 9.47 0.96 17.84
CA GLY A 76 8.33 1.76 18.32
C GLY A 76 7.04 1.61 17.49
N LEU A 77 6.98 0.66 16.55
CA LEU A 77 5.79 0.44 15.71
C LEU A 77 4.96 -0.73 16.23
N LYS A 78 3.64 -0.56 16.19
CA LYS A 78 2.67 -1.60 16.55
C LYS A 78 2.05 -2.17 15.30
N ILE A 79 2.16 -3.49 15.12
CA ILE A 79 1.54 -4.21 14.00
C ILE A 79 0.61 -5.30 14.48
N THR A 80 -0.35 -5.67 13.63
CA THR A 80 -1.23 -6.83 13.83
C THR A 80 -1.02 -7.83 12.70
N ILE A 81 -0.66 -9.06 13.03
CA ILE A 81 -0.42 -10.12 12.05
C ILE A 81 -1.53 -11.16 12.15
N LYS A 82 -2.23 -11.39 11.05
CA LYS A 82 -3.20 -12.49 10.89
C LYS A 82 -2.51 -13.62 10.12
N CYS A 83 -2.60 -14.85 10.63
CA CYS A 83 -2.03 -16.03 10.01
C CYS A 83 -3.11 -17.02 9.60
N TYR A 84 -2.76 -18.01 8.78
CA TYR A 84 -3.65 -19.09 8.34
C TYR A 84 -4.89 -18.63 7.59
N LEU A 85 -4.77 -17.55 6.84
CA LEU A 85 -5.87 -17.02 6.05
C LEU A 85 -6.13 -17.92 4.84
N LYS A 86 -7.40 -18.25 4.62
CA LYS A 86 -7.87 -18.87 3.36
C LYS A 86 -8.15 -17.81 2.30
N ILE A 87 -8.55 -16.64 2.75
CA ILE A 87 -8.80 -15.46 1.93
C ILE A 87 -7.97 -14.31 2.51
N ALA A 88 -7.19 -13.67 1.69
CA ALA A 88 -6.36 -12.52 2.08
C ALA A 88 -6.66 -11.33 1.17
N ASN A 89 -6.93 -10.19 1.78
CA ASN A 89 -7.03 -8.93 1.06
C ASN A 89 -5.69 -8.20 1.18
N PHE A 90 -5.18 -7.74 0.06
CA PHE A 90 -3.98 -6.92 0.02
C PHE A 90 -4.14 -5.87 -1.07
N LEU A 91 -4.10 -4.61 -0.69
CA LEU A 91 -4.44 -3.48 -1.55
C LEU A 91 -5.85 -3.66 -2.14
N ASP A 92 -5.99 -3.54 -3.45
CA ASP A 92 -7.26 -3.64 -4.16
C ASP A 92 -7.56 -5.06 -4.68
N VAL A 93 -6.89 -6.09 -4.11
CA VAL A 93 -7.04 -7.48 -4.55
C VAL A 93 -7.39 -8.39 -3.38
N THR A 94 -8.37 -9.25 -3.61
CA THR A 94 -8.69 -10.39 -2.76
C THR A 94 -8.09 -11.65 -3.36
N PHE A 95 -7.25 -12.33 -2.58
CA PHE A 95 -6.66 -13.63 -2.93
C PHE A 95 -7.43 -14.75 -2.25
N ASN A 96 -7.94 -15.69 -3.00
CA ASN A 96 -8.49 -16.93 -2.47
C ASN A 96 -7.40 -18.03 -2.51
N LEU A 97 -6.80 -18.28 -1.36
CA LEU A 97 -5.69 -19.21 -1.23
C LEU A 97 -6.11 -20.69 -1.29
N THR A 98 -7.41 -20.97 -1.25
CA THR A 98 -7.94 -22.34 -1.32
C THR A 98 -7.91 -22.87 -2.76
N ASN A 99 -8.24 -22.02 -3.73
CA ASN A 99 -8.33 -22.39 -5.15
C ASN A 99 -7.33 -21.63 -6.05
N GLY A 100 -6.51 -20.73 -5.47
CA GLY A 100 -5.50 -19.97 -6.21
C GLY A 100 -6.08 -18.86 -7.11
N THR A 101 -7.34 -18.46 -6.90
CA THR A 101 -7.96 -17.38 -7.68
C THR A 101 -7.80 -16.03 -6.99
N TYR A 102 -7.90 -14.97 -7.76
CA TYR A 102 -7.92 -13.60 -7.25
C TYR A 102 -8.97 -12.76 -7.98
N TYR A 103 -9.48 -11.75 -7.28
CA TYR A 103 -10.47 -10.82 -7.83
C TYR A 103 -10.35 -9.45 -7.15
N PRO A 104 -10.89 -8.38 -7.76
CA PRO A 104 -10.87 -7.05 -7.16
C PRO A 104 -11.49 -7.04 -5.77
N TYR A 105 -10.81 -6.39 -4.82
CA TYR A 105 -11.33 -6.18 -3.48
C TYR A 105 -12.28 -4.99 -3.47
N MET A 106 -13.47 -5.20 -2.94
CA MET A 106 -14.44 -4.14 -2.66
C MET A 106 -14.70 -4.08 -1.17
N LYS A 107 -14.55 -2.92 -0.57
CA LYS A 107 -14.90 -2.72 0.85
C LYS A 107 -16.39 -2.97 1.05
N PRO A 108 -16.79 -3.67 2.12
CA PRO A 108 -18.22 -3.78 2.47
C PRO A 108 -18.83 -2.37 2.55
N ASN A 109 -19.98 -2.19 1.90
CA ASN A 109 -20.71 -0.91 1.81
C ASN A 109 -20.07 0.18 0.95
N ASP A 110 -18.95 -0.06 0.28
CA ASP A 110 -18.38 0.87 -0.69
C ASP A 110 -19.07 0.64 -2.04
N ARG A 111 -19.86 1.61 -2.49
CA ARG A 111 -20.37 1.62 -3.87
C ARG A 111 -19.28 2.23 -4.74
N PRO A 112 -18.74 1.49 -5.71
CA PRO A 112 -17.75 2.05 -6.61
C PRO A 112 -18.35 3.24 -7.34
N LEU A 113 -17.75 4.41 -7.16
CA LEU A 113 -18.10 5.61 -7.92
C LEU A 113 -17.51 5.46 -9.32
N TYR A 114 -18.29 4.91 -10.24
CA TYR A 114 -17.92 4.90 -11.64
C TYR A 114 -18.01 6.33 -12.19
N ILE A 115 -16.94 6.79 -12.79
CA ILE A 115 -16.98 8.03 -13.58
C ILE A 115 -17.91 7.78 -14.77
N ASN A 116 -18.99 8.53 -14.86
CA ASN A 116 -19.92 8.41 -15.98
C ASN A 116 -19.18 8.79 -17.28
N VAL A 117 -19.30 7.95 -18.31
CA VAL A 117 -18.67 8.19 -19.62
C VAL A 117 -18.98 9.60 -20.15
N LYS A 118 -20.20 10.11 -19.91
CA LYS A 118 -20.60 11.48 -20.28
C LYS A 118 -19.80 12.59 -19.56
N SER A 119 -19.23 12.34 -18.39
CA SER A 119 -18.37 13.33 -17.71
C SER A 119 -16.98 13.41 -18.34
N ILE A 120 -16.55 12.39 -19.07
CA ILE A 120 -15.27 12.42 -19.79
C ILE A 120 -15.41 13.26 -21.07
N GLU A 121 -16.55 13.22 -21.76
CA GLU A 121 -16.79 14.04 -22.95
C GLU A 121 -16.77 15.54 -22.64
N HIS A 122 -17.30 15.97 -21.47
CA HIS A 122 -17.23 17.37 -21.04
C HIS A 122 -15.80 17.86 -20.77
N ALA A 123 -14.92 17.00 -20.28
CA ALA A 123 -13.53 17.36 -20.02
C ALA A 123 -12.69 17.51 -21.31
N THR A 124 -13.04 16.79 -22.37
CA THR A 124 -12.34 16.88 -23.67
C THR A 124 -12.79 18.12 -24.47
N HIS A 125 -14.05 18.55 -24.34
CA HIS A 125 -14.53 19.77 -25.02
C HIS A 125 -13.95 21.06 -24.46
N HIS A 126 -13.56 21.12 -23.20
CA HIS A 126 -12.93 22.31 -22.62
C HIS A 126 -11.44 22.48 -23.01
N ARG A 127 -10.81 21.48 -23.60
CA ARG A 127 -9.39 21.55 -24.04
C ARG A 127 -9.20 22.03 -25.48
N SER A 128 -10.25 22.11 -26.27
CA SER A 128 -10.15 22.48 -27.70
C SER A 128 -10.50 23.93 -28.03
N SER A 129 -10.75 24.80 -27.06
CA SER A 129 -11.10 26.21 -27.28
C SER A 129 -10.01 27.22 -26.95
N ASN A 130 -8.76 26.80 -26.74
CA ASN A 130 -7.64 27.75 -26.70
C ASN A 130 -7.13 27.98 -28.14
N ASN A 131 -7.85 28.80 -28.88
CA ASN A 131 -7.40 29.37 -30.15
C ASN A 131 -6.13 30.20 -29.95
N CYS A 132 -5.05 29.72 -30.52
CA CYS A 132 -3.84 30.53 -30.75
C CYS A 132 -4.19 31.66 -31.75
N PRO A 133 -3.93 32.95 -31.45
CA PRO A 133 -4.15 34.03 -32.42
C PRO A 133 -3.15 33.89 -33.59
N PRO A 134 -3.55 34.28 -34.82
CA PRO A 134 -2.67 34.20 -35.97
C PRO A 134 -1.49 35.16 -35.82
N GLN A 135 -0.30 34.70 -36.08
CA GLN A 135 0.89 35.54 -36.20
C GLN A 135 0.76 36.41 -37.44
N SER A 136 0.80 37.73 -37.25
CA SER A 136 0.88 38.69 -38.32
C SER A 136 2.26 38.65 -38.95
N THR A 137 2.32 38.25 -40.21
CA THR A 137 3.51 38.45 -41.08
C THR A 137 3.64 39.91 -41.40
N ALA A 138 4.68 40.55 -40.88
CA ALA A 138 5.11 41.88 -41.36
C ALA A 138 6.03 41.71 -42.58
N THR A 139 5.63 42.39 -43.65
CA THR A 139 6.44 42.64 -44.85
C THR A 139 7.53 43.65 -44.55
#